data_79ad2adc5884c79c0047d2f8574643dc
#
_entry.id   79ad2adc5884c79c0047d2f8574643dc
#
_cell.length_a   1.000
_cell.length_b   1.000
_cell.length_c   1.000
_cell.angle_alpha   90.00
_cell.angle_beta   90.00
_cell.angle_gamma   90.00
#
_symmetry.space_group_name_H-M   'P 1'
#
loop_
_entity.id
_entity.type
_entity.pdbx_description
1 polymer ?
#
loop_
_entity_poly.entity_id
_entity_poly.type
_entity_poly.pdbx_seq_one_letter_code
_entity_poly.pdbx_strand_id
1 'polypeptide(L)'
;MKQSISERIHALRMWFKPNIQAFIIPSTDPHLSEYVAPHWKSREWISGFTGSAGTVVITEKKAGLWTDSRYFLQAAEQLQGSGIDLYKEMLPETPSITKFLSDELPPGESVGIDGKMFSVEQVESMQAELSAKNIQIVFCPDPMDELWENRPPMPESPAFVYDIKYAGKSCSEKIAAIRTELKKKSAESVMLSALDEIAWTLNLRGNDVHCNPVVVSYLLITEKKAVLFIAPEKVTEEVRNYLEEQQIEIQNYSDTEIYLSDLNSSSILMNPAKTNYSVFSSVNPQCRIIRGEAPVALLKAIRNEQEIKGIHAAMQRDGVALVKFLRWLESAVPSGTETELSIDRKLHAFRATQDLYAGESFDTIAGYKEHGALYTIRQPRKATQHCTRKVFFSSTQELNTWMVLRTLHVPLR
;
A
#
# COMPACT_ATOMS: atom_id res chain seq x y z
N MET A 1 1.38 29.29 -7.67
CA MET A 1 0.70 28.59 -8.81
C MET A 1 1.00 27.10 -8.70
N LYS A 2 0.06 26.23 -9.07
CA LYS A 2 0.31 24.78 -9.02
C LYS A 2 1.26 24.42 -10.16
N GLN A 3 2.42 23.84 -9.87
CA GLN A 3 3.40 23.39 -10.88
C GLN A 3 2.75 22.46 -11.90
N SER A 4 3.00 22.66 -13.17
CA SER A 4 2.61 21.75 -14.25
C SER A 4 3.44 20.44 -14.21
N ILE A 5 2.97 19.38 -14.84
CA ILE A 5 3.71 18.10 -14.92
C ILE A 5 5.09 18.31 -15.56
N SER A 6 5.16 19.08 -16.64
CA SER A 6 6.44 19.40 -17.32
C SER A 6 7.43 20.14 -16.40
N GLU A 7 6.95 21.06 -15.56
CA GLU A 7 7.80 21.77 -14.57
C GLU A 7 8.32 20.82 -13.50
N ARG A 8 7.50 19.87 -13.03
CA ARG A 8 7.92 18.86 -12.05
C ARG A 8 8.98 17.92 -12.62
N ILE A 9 8.79 17.43 -13.86
CA ILE A 9 9.77 16.60 -14.56
C ILE A 9 11.07 17.37 -14.76
N HIS A 10 10.99 18.66 -15.15
CA HIS A 10 12.16 19.50 -15.31
C HIS A 10 12.90 19.69 -13.97
N ALA A 11 12.18 19.97 -12.89
CA ALA A 11 12.77 20.09 -11.55
C ALA A 11 13.49 18.81 -11.12
N LEU A 12 12.89 17.62 -11.36
CA LEU A 12 13.56 16.35 -11.06
C LEU A 12 14.84 16.15 -11.91
N ARG A 13 14.81 16.51 -13.20
CA ARG A 13 16.02 16.45 -14.05
C ARG A 13 17.12 17.39 -13.55
N MET A 14 16.76 18.56 -13.07
CA MET A 14 17.71 19.50 -12.44
C MET A 14 18.25 19.00 -11.09
N TRP A 15 17.47 18.17 -10.40
CA TRP A 15 17.90 17.53 -9.16
C TRP A 15 18.88 16.36 -9.40
N PHE A 16 18.91 15.78 -10.60
CA PHE A 16 19.85 14.73 -10.94
C PHE A 16 21.27 15.14 -10.60
N LYS A 17 21.93 14.34 -9.75
CA LYS A 17 23.34 14.51 -9.42
C LYS A 17 24.20 14.02 -10.59
N PRO A 18 25.48 14.41 -10.68
CA PRO A 18 26.36 14.00 -11.80
C PRO A 18 26.45 12.49 -12.03
N ASN A 19 26.09 11.69 -11.04
CA ASN A 19 26.13 10.24 -11.11
C ASN A 19 24.74 9.59 -11.24
N ILE A 20 23.69 10.34 -11.62
CA ILE A 20 22.32 9.83 -11.83
C ILE A 20 21.79 10.39 -13.13
N GLN A 21 21.45 9.54 -14.09
CA GLN A 21 20.91 9.90 -15.41
C GLN A 21 19.46 9.46 -15.61
N ALA A 22 18.94 8.68 -14.67
CA ALA A 22 17.53 8.31 -14.63
C ALA A 22 17.06 8.11 -13.19
N PHE A 23 15.76 8.24 -12.95
CA PHE A 23 15.15 7.98 -11.65
C PHE A 23 13.85 7.18 -11.81
N ILE A 24 13.61 6.21 -10.93
CA ILE A 24 12.42 5.36 -10.94
C ILE A 24 11.55 5.69 -9.74
N ILE A 25 10.25 5.95 -9.99
CA ILE A 25 9.27 6.32 -8.97
C ILE A 25 8.09 5.34 -9.04
N PRO A 26 8.00 4.34 -8.14
CA PRO A 26 6.93 3.35 -8.12
C PRO A 26 5.67 3.86 -7.41
N SER A 27 4.59 3.09 -7.48
CA SER A 27 3.37 3.27 -6.68
C SER A 27 3.45 2.43 -5.42
N THR A 28 4.22 2.87 -4.44
CA THR A 28 4.40 2.11 -3.19
C THR A 28 4.78 3.04 -2.03
N ASP A 29 4.91 2.47 -0.85
CA ASP A 29 5.43 3.08 0.37
C ASP A 29 6.56 2.21 0.97
N PRO A 30 7.20 2.63 2.09
CA PRO A 30 8.27 1.84 2.72
C PRO A 30 7.82 0.46 3.24
N HIS A 31 6.54 0.19 3.27
CA HIS A 31 5.94 -1.09 3.70
C HIS A 31 5.49 -1.94 2.51
N LEU A 32 5.71 -1.47 1.28
CA LEU A 32 5.28 -2.10 0.03
C LEU A 32 3.77 -2.37 0.02
N SER A 33 3.01 -1.41 0.56
CA SER A 33 1.55 -1.48 0.67
C SER A 33 0.88 -1.34 -0.69
N GLU A 34 -0.25 -2.02 -0.88
CA GLU A 34 -1.09 -1.87 -2.09
C GLU A 34 -1.74 -0.48 -2.15
N TYR A 35 -2.21 0.00 -0.99
CA TYR A 35 -2.75 1.36 -0.84
C TYR A 35 -1.78 2.18 0.00
N VAL A 36 -1.40 3.34 -0.51
CA VAL A 36 -0.41 4.21 0.12
C VAL A 36 -1.05 5.45 0.72
N ALA A 37 -0.51 5.93 1.83
CA ALA A 37 -0.91 7.21 2.39
C ALA A 37 -0.54 8.37 1.45
N PRO A 38 -1.25 9.53 1.54
CA PRO A 38 -1.02 10.67 0.65
C PRO A 38 0.44 11.14 0.56
N HIS A 39 1.22 10.99 1.64
CA HIS A 39 2.64 11.34 1.69
C HIS A 39 3.46 10.61 0.62
N TRP A 40 3.18 9.33 0.36
CA TRP A 40 3.93 8.51 -0.61
C TRP A 40 3.34 8.45 -2.01
N LYS A 41 2.40 9.35 -2.36
CA LYS A 41 1.84 9.42 -3.72
C LYS A 41 2.75 10.17 -4.71
N SER A 42 4.05 9.97 -4.60
CA SER A 42 5.09 10.61 -5.42
C SER A 42 4.87 10.38 -6.91
N ARG A 43 4.52 9.15 -7.32
CA ARG A 43 4.21 8.80 -8.70
C ARG A 43 2.97 9.57 -9.21
N GLU A 44 1.91 9.69 -8.39
CA GLU A 44 0.71 10.47 -8.73
C GLU A 44 1.06 11.95 -8.87
N TRP A 45 1.88 12.49 -7.95
CA TRP A 45 2.28 13.89 -8.01
C TRP A 45 3.11 14.20 -9.26
N ILE A 46 4.15 13.40 -9.58
CA ILE A 46 5.07 13.69 -10.68
C ILE A 46 4.41 13.51 -12.06
N SER A 47 3.44 12.61 -12.19
CA SER A 47 2.82 12.26 -13.48
C SER A 47 1.41 12.80 -13.70
N GLY A 48 0.69 13.13 -12.63
CA GLY A 48 -0.75 13.42 -12.68
C GLY A 48 -1.63 12.20 -12.89
N PHE A 49 -1.05 11.01 -13.06
CA PHE A 49 -1.79 9.77 -13.20
C PHE A 49 -2.29 9.27 -11.85
N THR A 50 -3.59 9.03 -11.70
CA THR A 50 -4.24 8.70 -10.41
C THR A 50 -4.60 7.22 -10.25
N GLY A 51 -4.32 6.35 -11.22
CA GLY A 51 -4.50 4.90 -11.09
C GLY A 51 -3.68 4.33 -9.91
N SER A 52 -4.08 3.23 -9.29
CA SER A 52 -3.40 2.71 -8.10
C SER A 52 -2.08 1.99 -8.41
N ALA A 53 -1.89 1.50 -9.63
CA ALA A 53 -0.68 0.77 -10.04
C ALA A 53 0.02 1.46 -11.21
N GLY A 54 1.34 1.58 -11.11
CA GLY A 54 2.21 2.09 -12.17
C GLY A 54 3.55 2.58 -11.64
N THR A 55 4.51 2.67 -12.53
CA THR A 55 5.87 3.14 -12.24
C THR A 55 6.25 4.20 -13.25
N VAL A 56 6.72 5.34 -12.77
CA VAL A 56 7.29 6.40 -13.62
C VAL A 56 8.79 6.24 -13.70
N VAL A 57 9.32 6.33 -14.89
CA VAL A 57 10.77 6.41 -15.14
C VAL A 57 11.05 7.73 -15.86
N ILE A 58 11.97 8.50 -15.32
CA ILE A 58 12.41 9.77 -15.92
C ILE A 58 13.90 9.67 -16.19
N THR A 59 14.29 9.86 -17.45
CA THR A 59 15.68 10.04 -17.87
C THR A 59 15.94 11.52 -18.21
N GLU A 60 17.16 11.86 -18.52
CA GLU A 60 17.47 13.22 -19.00
C GLU A 60 16.61 13.63 -20.21
N LYS A 61 16.28 12.69 -21.08
CA LYS A 61 15.59 12.95 -22.37
C LYS A 61 14.14 12.52 -22.40
N LYS A 62 13.78 11.41 -21.75
CA LYS A 62 12.47 10.81 -21.83
C LYS A 62 11.79 10.72 -20.46
N ALA A 63 10.48 10.56 -20.45
CA ALA A 63 9.70 10.20 -19.30
C ALA A 63 8.64 9.19 -19.73
N GLY A 64 8.46 8.11 -18.96
CA GLY A 64 7.51 7.06 -19.25
C GLY A 64 6.75 6.61 -18.01
N LEU A 65 5.49 6.22 -18.18
CA LEU A 65 4.65 5.55 -17.18
C LEU A 65 4.36 4.12 -17.65
N TRP A 66 4.80 3.16 -16.87
CA TRP A 66 4.40 1.74 -17.00
C TRP A 66 3.19 1.48 -16.12
N THR A 67 2.14 0.89 -16.68
CA THR A 67 0.94 0.51 -15.93
C THR A 67 0.25 -0.69 -16.57
N ASP A 68 -0.59 -1.40 -15.80
CA ASP A 68 -1.29 -2.61 -16.26
C ASP A 68 -2.60 -2.29 -17.01
N SER A 69 -3.23 -3.34 -17.56
CA SER A 69 -4.40 -3.22 -18.43
C SER A 69 -5.62 -2.57 -17.81
N ARG A 70 -5.73 -2.55 -16.48
CA ARG A 70 -6.83 -1.89 -15.76
C ARG A 70 -6.85 -0.37 -15.99
N TYR A 71 -5.69 0.20 -16.31
CA TYR A 71 -5.47 1.64 -16.36
C TYR A 71 -5.11 2.20 -17.74
N PHE A 72 -5.05 1.39 -18.79
CA PHE A 72 -4.62 1.87 -20.12
C PHE A 72 -5.41 3.06 -20.64
N LEU A 73 -6.74 3.03 -20.50
CA LEU A 73 -7.61 4.11 -20.95
C LEU A 73 -7.44 5.36 -20.09
N GLN A 74 -7.46 5.20 -18.77
CA GLN A 74 -7.28 6.29 -17.81
C GLN A 74 -5.90 6.95 -17.97
N ALA A 75 -4.84 6.16 -18.10
CA ALA A 75 -3.49 6.68 -18.27
C ALA A 75 -3.35 7.45 -19.60
N ALA A 76 -3.90 6.92 -20.69
CA ALA A 76 -3.87 7.60 -21.98
C ALA A 76 -4.54 8.98 -21.94
N GLU A 77 -5.66 9.12 -21.21
CA GLU A 77 -6.35 10.38 -21.01
C GLU A 77 -5.55 11.34 -20.10
N GLN A 78 -5.12 10.84 -18.93
CA GLN A 78 -4.47 11.69 -17.92
C GLN A 78 -3.06 12.13 -18.29
N LEU A 79 -2.35 11.38 -19.12
CA LEU A 79 -1.02 11.74 -19.59
C LEU A 79 -1.03 12.65 -20.83
N GLN A 80 -2.19 12.95 -21.40
CA GLN A 80 -2.27 13.80 -22.59
C GLN A 80 -1.64 15.18 -22.34
N GLY A 81 -0.63 15.51 -23.14
CA GLY A 81 0.08 16.79 -23.04
C GLY A 81 1.06 16.91 -21.86
N SER A 82 1.29 15.83 -21.10
CA SER A 82 2.23 15.83 -19.97
C SER A 82 3.70 15.69 -20.36
N GLY A 83 3.97 15.15 -21.56
CA GLY A 83 5.33 14.78 -21.98
C GLY A 83 5.79 13.43 -21.41
N ILE A 84 4.88 12.63 -20.85
CA ILE A 84 5.13 11.27 -20.37
C ILE A 84 4.52 10.26 -21.34
N ASP A 85 5.34 9.34 -21.86
CA ASP A 85 4.90 8.26 -22.72
C ASP A 85 4.21 7.15 -21.91
N LEU A 86 3.14 6.58 -22.45
CA LEU A 86 2.44 5.45 -21.83
C LEU A 86 3.02 4.12 -22.32
N TYR A 87 3.55 3.35 -21.39
CA TYR A 87 4.00 1.96 -21.61
C TYR A 87 2.98 0.99 -21.01
N LYS A 88 2.31 0.24 -21.88
CA LYS A 88 1.25 -0.72 -21.53
C LYS A 88 1.87 -2.05 -21.15
N GLU A 89 2.00 -2.31 -19.85
CA GLU A 89 2.62 -3.54 -19.34
C GLU A 89 1.95 -4.80 -19.91
N MET A 90 2.71 -5.88 -20.04
CA MET A 90 2.31 -7.20 -20.54
C MET A 90 1.96 -7.24 -22.03
N LEU A 91 2.06 -6.14 -22.78
CA LEU A 91 1.98 -6.20 -24.24
C LEU A 91 3.35 -6.53 -24.84
N PRO A 92 3.40 -7.37 -25.88
CA PRO A 92 4.67 -7.84 -26.47
C PRO A 92 5.59 -6.71 -26.96
N GLU A 93 5.01 -5.59 -27.41
CA GLU A 93 5.74 -4.43 -27.90
C GLU A 93 6.27 -3.51 -26.78
N THR A 94 5.82 -3.69 -25.55
CA THR A 94 6.20 -2.84 -24.42
C THR A 94 7.48 -3.38 -23.77
N PRO A 95 8.58 -2.61 -23.78
CA PRO A 95 9.80 -3.03 -23.08
C PRO A 95 9.57 -3.00 -21.55
N SER A 96 10.23 -3.91 -20.83
CA SER A 96 10.36 -3.77 -19.39
C SER A 96 11.11 -2.48 -19.03
N ILE A 97 10.95 -2.00 -17.80
CA ILE A 97 11.65 -0.80 -17.30
C ILE A 97 13.18 -0.98 -17.46
N THR A 98 13.71 -2.13 -17.09
CA THR A 98 15.14 -2.43 -17.21
C THR A 98 15.62 -2.51 -18.66
N LYS A 99 14.81 -3.05 -19.55
CA LYS A 99 15.10 -3.05 -20.99
C LYS A 99 15.07 -1.62 -21.55
N PHE A 100 14.08 -0.81 -21.21
CA PHE A 100 14.00 0.59 -21.61
C PHE A 100 15.25 1.37 -21.14
N LEU A 101 15.63 1.22 -19.87
CA LEU A 101 16.81 1.87 -19.32
C LEU A 101 18.11 1.39 -20.02
N SER A 102 18.21 0.10 -20.32
CA SER A 102 19.35 -0.48 -21.03
C SER A 102 19.47 0.00 -22.47
N ASP A 103 18.37 0.39 -23.11
CA ASP A 103 18.36 0.94 -24.46
C ASP A 103 18.58 2.47 -24.47
N GLU A 104 18.20 3.16 -23.41
CA GLU A 104 18.25 4.62 -23.30
C GLU A 104 19.59 5.13 -22.74
N LEU A 105 20.18 4.40 -21.78
CA LEU A 105 21.37 4.82 -21.07
C LEU A 105 22.64 4.20 -21.65
N PRO A 106 23.70 4.99 -21.90
CA PRO A 106 25.02 4.47 -22.21
C PRO A 106 25.59 3.58 -21.10
N PRO A 107 26.45 2.62 -21.42
CA PRO A 107 27.20 1.86 -20.44
C PRO A 107 28.03 2.75 -19.50
N GLY A 108 27.98 2.51 -18.20
CA GLY A 108 28.67 3.30 -17.17
C GLY A 108 27.79 4.35 -16.51
N GLU A 109 26.60 4.60 -17.03
CA GLU A 109 25.62 5.48 -16.39
C GLU A 109 24.87 4.79 -15.26
N SER A 110 24.11 5.57 -14.50
CA SER A 110 23.44 5.10 -13.29
C SER A 110 21.97 5.51 -13.21
N VAL A 111 21.21 4.66 -12.53
CA VAL A 111 19.80 4.85 -12.23
C VAL A 111 19.61 5.10 -10.74
N GLY A 112 19.02 6.23 -10.36
CA GLY A 112 18.68 6.55 -8.98
C GLY A 112 17.37 5.87 -8.56
N ILE A 113 17.34 5.35 -7.35
CA ILE A 113 16.13 4.89 -6.67
C ILE A 113 16.18 5.25 -5.19
N ASP A 114 15.01 5.43 -4.56
CA ASP A 114 14.90 5.38 -3.11
C ASP A 114 14.75 3.92 -2.67
N GLY A 115 15.74 3.39 -1.94
CA GLY A 115 15.74 2.01 -1.47
C GLY A 115 14.58 1.66 -0.52
N LYS A 116 13.90 2.66 0.05
CA LYS A 116 12.70 2.48 0.87
C LYS A 116 11.47 2.12 0.05
N MET A 117 11.47 2.43 -1.25
CA MET A 117 10.33 2.25 -2.15
C MET A 117 10.40 0.96 -2.98
N PHE A 118 11.40 0.11 -2.77
CA PHE A 118 11.59 -1.13 -3.52
C PHE A 118 11.87 -2.29 -2.58
N SER A 119 11.28 -3.45 -2.87
CA SER A 119 11.63 -4.68 -2.17
C SER A 119 13.07 -5.11 -2.51
N VAL A 120 13.64 -5.92 -1.64
CA VAL A 120 14.96 -6.52 -1.89
C VAL A 120 14.96 -7.30 -3.20
N GLU A 121 13.92 -8.09 -3.45
CA GLU A 121 13.78 -8.91 -4.65
C GLU A 121 13.73 -8.05 -5.92
N GLN A 122 12.99 -6.93 -5.89
CA GLN A 122 12.94 -5.98 -7.01
C GLN A 122 14.30 -5.36 -7.29
N VAL A 123 15.00 -4.92 -6.24
CA VAL A 123 16.33 -4.31 -6.41
C VAL A 123 17.32 -5.32 -6.97
N GLU A 124 17.38 -6.53 -6.43
CA GLU A 124 18.28 -7.59 -6.90
C GLU A 124 18.01 -7.98 -8.36
N SER A 125 16.73 -8.10 -8.75
CA SER A 125 16.35 -8.37 -10.14
C SER A 125 16.79 -7.23 -11.07
N MET A 126 16.51 -5.99 -10.71
CA MET A 126 16.92 -4.82 -11.51
C MET A 126 18.44 -4.72 -11.61
N GLN A 127 19.19 -4.95 -10.49
CA GLN A 127 20.65 -4.95 -10.51
C GLN A 127 21.22 -6.02 -11.43
N ALA A 128 20.66 -7.23 -11.40
CA ALA A 128 21.10 -8.32 -12.27
C ALA A 128 20.92 -7.99 -13.76
N GLU A 129 19.78 -7.41 -14.13
CA GLU A 129 19.48 -7.05 -15.52
C GLU A 129 20.31 -5.86 -16.01
N LEU A 130 20.42 -4.80 -15.22
CA LEU A 130 21.12 -3.56 -15.59
C LEU A 130 22.64 -3.74 -15.60
N SER A 131 23.19 -4.58 -14.71
CA SER A 131 24.64 -4.86 -14.67
C SER A 131 25.16 -5.53 -15.96
N ALA A 132 24.32 -6.27 -16.67
CA ALA A 132 24.65 -6.84 -17.98
C ALA A 132 24.99 -5.77 -19.05
N LYS A 133 24.57 -4.52 -18.83
CA LYS A 133 24.87 -3.33 -19.64
C LYS A 133 25.82 -2.35 -18.96
N ASN A 134 26.44 -2.75 -17.84
CA ASN A 134 27.27 -1.89 -17.00
C ASN A 134 26.55 -0.63 -16.52
N ILE A 135 25.22 -0.73 -16.25
CA ILE A 135 24.42 0.33 -15.65
C ILE A 135 24.27 0.02 -14.17
N GLN A 136 24.51 1.02 -13.30
CA GLN A 136 24.49 0.84 -11.85
C GLN A 136 23.21 1.40 -11.24
N ILE A 137 22.76 0.81 -10.14
CA ILE A 137 21.72 1.40 -9.29
C ILE A 137 22.39 2.21 -8.18
N VAL A 138 21.98 3.47 -8.05
CA VAL A 138 22.44 4.38 -6.99
C VAL A 138 21.27 4.62 -6.03
N PHE A 139 21.49 4.30 -4.76
CA PHE A 139 20.52 4.59 -3.70
C PHE A 139 20.64 6.03 -3.26
N CYS A 140 19.53 6.74 -3.25
CA CYS A 140 19.47 8.15 -2.87
C CYS A 140 18.17 8.43 -2.08
N PRO A 141 18.17 9.53 -1.30
CA PRO A 141 16.94 9.99 -0.63
C PRO A 141 15.83 10.28 -1.64
N ASP A 142 14.59 10.26 -1.18
CA ASP A 142 13.42 10.61 -2.00
C ASP A 142 13.54 12.07 -2.47
N PRO A 143 13.67 12.34 -3.79
CA PRO A 143 13.76 13.71 -4.29
C PRO A 143 12.50 14.55 -4.03
N MET A 144 11.38 13.90 -3.73
CA MET A 144 10.12 14.59 -3.45
C MET A 144 10.15 15.39 -2.13
N ASP A 145 11.06 15.07 -1.21
CA ASP A 145 11.27 15.87 0.01
C ASP A 145 11.74 17.30 -0.31
N GLU A 146 12.50 17.45 -1.39
CA GLU A 146 12.99 18.76 -1.84
C GLU A 146 12.08 19.41 -2.91
N LEU A 147 11.46 18.59 -3.77
CA LEU A 147 10.76 19.07 -4.96
C LEU A 147 9.27 19.32 -4.77
N TRP A 148 8.62 18.61 -3.83
CA TRP A 148 7.18 18.71 -3.61
C TRP A 148 6.85 19.64 -2.44
N GLU A 149 6.84 20.97 -2.71
CA GLU A 149 6.62 22.00 -1.68
C GLU A 149 5.43 21.78 -0.75
N ASN A 150 4.32 21.26 -1.27
CA ASN A 150 3.11 20.99 -0.49
C ASN A 150 2.88 19.48 -0.33
N ARG A 151 3.95 18.73 -0.11
CA ARG A 151 3.87 17.30 0.16
C ARG A 151 3.00 17.06 1.40
N PRO A 152 1.97 16.19 1.32
CA PRO A 152 1.23 15.81 2.51
C PRO A 152 2.20 15.32 3.61
N PRO A 153 1.97 15.69 4.88
CA PRO A 153 2.82 15.19 5.97
C PRO A 153 2.73 13.67 6.10
N MET A 154 3.66 13.10 6.85
CA MET A 154 3.52 11.71 7.30
C MET A 154 2.19 11.54 8.03
N PRO A 155 1.54 10.36 7.94
CA PRO A 155 0.30 10.12 8.68
C PRO A 155 0.51 10.30 10.19
N GLU A 156 -0.35 11.07 10.84
CA GLU A 156 -0.28 11.41 12.27
C GLU A 156 -1.50 10.92 13.06
N SER A 157 -2.41 10.19 12.42
CA SER A 157 -3.62 9.68 13.08
C SER A 157 -3.27 8.82 14.29
N PRO A 158 -3.91 9.04 15.46
CA PRO A 158 -3.67 8.22 16.63
C PRO A 158 -3.93 6.74 16.36
N ALA A 159 -3.06 5.89 16.87
CA ALA A 159 -3.31 4.46 16.97
C ALA A 159 -4.36 4.18 18.05
N PHE A 160 -5.07 3.06 17.93
CA PHE A 160 -6.03 2.60 18.93
C PHE A 160 -5.97 1.08 19.09
N VAL A 161 -6.37 0.60 20.27
CA VAL A 161 -6.35 -0.82 20.61
C VAL A 161 -7.57 -1.52 19.99
N TYR A 162 -7.33 -2.64 19.32
CA TYR A 162 -8.38 -3.52 18.83
C TYR A 162 -8.72 -4.54 19.92
N ASP A 163 -9.89 -4.36 20.53
CA ASP A 163 -10.32 -5.10 21.71
C ASP A 163 -10.25 -6.63 21.53
N ILE A 164 -9.77 -7.31 22.54
CA ILE A 164 -9.62 -8.77 22.58
C ILE A 164 -10.94 -9.51 22.35
N LYS A 165 -12.08 -8.91 22.69
CA LYS A 165 -13.40 -9.49 22.41
C LYS A 165 -13.66 -9.71 20.91
N TYR A 166 -12.93 -8.97 20.04
CA TYR A 166 -12.96 -9.15 18.59
C TYR A 166 -11.76 -9.94 18.07
N ALA A 167 -10.58 -9.69 18.64
CA ALA A 167 -9.33 -10.32 18.23
C ALA A 167 -9.23 -11.79 18.66
N GLY A 168 -9.84 -12.16 19.78
CA GLY A 168 -9.90 -13.51 20.33
C GLY A 168 -8.59 -14.06 20.89
N LYS A 169 -7.45 -13.38 20.60
CA LYS A 169 -6.13 -13.70 21.15
C LYS A 169 -5.40 -12.40 21.51
N SER A 170 -4.69 -12.43 22.63
CA SER A 170 -3.86 -11.32 23.07
C SER A 170 -2.61 -11.14 22.17
N CYS A 171 -2.00 -9.98 22.25
CA CYS A 171 -0.72 -9.69 21.59
C CYS A 171 0.35 -10.69 22.08
N SER A 172 0.45 -10.91 23.40
CA SER A 172 1.43 -11.82 24.01
C SER A 172 1.29 -13.26 23.49
N GLU A 173 0.06 -13.77 23.36
CA GLU A 173 -0.20 -15.12 22.80
C GLU A 173 0.26 -15.21 21.33
N LYS A 174 0.00 -14.18 20.53
CA LYS A 174 0.41 -14.14 19.13
C LYS A 174 1.94 -14.08 18.99
N ILE A 175 2.61 -13.26 19.79
CA ILE A 175 4.08 -13.18 19.81
C ILE A 175 4.69 -14.51 20.26
N ALA A 176 4.11 -15.18 21.26
CA ALA A 176 4.58 -16.50 21.70
C ALA A 176 4.47 -17.54 20.57
N ALA A 177 3.36 -17.51 19.82
CA ALA A 177 3.19 -18.38 18.65
C ALA A 177 4.23 -18.09 17.56
N ILE A 178 4.47 -16.81 17.27
CA ILE A 178 5.50 -16.38 16.29
C ILE A 178 6.88 -16.89 16.72
N ARG A 179 7.27 -16.69 17.98
CA ARG A 179 8.55 -17.20 18.53
C ARG A 179 8.69 -18.71 18.40
N THR A 180 7.58 -19.45 18.59
CA THR A 180 7.57 -20.91 18.42
C THR A 180 7.87 -21.30 16.98
N GLU A 181 7.29 -20.60 16.01
CA GLU A 181 7.55 -20.86 14.59
C GLU A 181 8.95 -20.41 14.14
N LEU A 182 9.48 -19.33 14.71
CA LEU A 182 10.86 -18.88 14.45
C LEU A 182 11.89 -19.92 14.83
N LYS A 183 11.71 -20.61 15.99
CA LYS A 183 12.58 -21.71 16.43
C LYS A 183 12.64 -22.85 15.41
N LYS A 184 11.49 -23.19 14.79
CA LYS A 184 11.45 -24.20 13.73
C LYS A 184 12.23 -23.80 12.48
N LYS A 185 12.35 -22.49 12.22
CA LYS A 185 13.11 -21.91 11.11
C LYS A 185 14.57 -21.61 11.48
N SER A 186 15.02 -21.95 12.70
CA SER A 186 16.35 -21.61 13.23
C SER A 186 16.66 -20.11 13.15
N ALA A 187 15.63 -19.28 13.38
CA ALA A 187 15.71 -17.83 13.42
C ALA A 187 15.50 -17.33 14.85
N GLU A 188 16.37 -16.43 15.33
CA GLU A 188 16.25 -15.81 16.66
C GLU A 188 15.33 -14.59 16.66
N SER A 189 15.23 -13.93 15.50
CA SER A 189 14.40 -12.74 15.36
C SER A 189 13.70 -12.68 14.01
N VAL A 190 12.68 -11.82 13.91
CA VAL A 190 11.97 -11.52 12.66
C VAL A 190 11.65 -10.03 12.60
N MET A 191 11.84 -9.45 11.41
CA MET A 191 11.38 -8.10 11.10
C MET A 191 10.07 -8.18 10.32
N LEU A 192 9.02 -7.56 10.83
CA LEU A 192 7.74 -7.41 10.16
C LEU A 192 7.65 -6.01 9.56
N SER A 193 7.42 -5.94 8.26
CA SER A 193 7.24 -4.70 7.51
C SER A 193 5.79 -4.53 7.03
N ALA A 194 5.06 -5.62 6.80
CA ALA A 194 3.68 -5.56 6.33
C ALA A 194 2.75 -5.04 7.44
N LEU A 195 2.10 -3.90 7.17
CA LEU A 195 1.28 -3.17 8.14
C LEU A 195 0.11 -4.00 8.72
N ASP A 196 -0.50 -4.83 7.91
CA ASP A 196 -1.60 -5.71 8.30
C ASP A 196 -1.12 -6.88 9.20
N GLU A 197 0.09 -7.37 9.02
CA GLU A 197 0.73 -8.36 9.89
C GLU A 197 1.06 -7.77 11.26
N ILE A 198 1.55 -6.54 11.29
CA ILE A 198 1.82 -5.79 12.52
C ILE A 198 0.52 -5.49 13.26
N ALA A 199 -0.49 -4.97 12.55
CA ALA A 199 -1.80 -4.67 13.11
C ALA A 199 -2.48 -5.90 13.72
N TRP A 200 -2.37 -7.07 13.06
CA TRP A 200 -2.87 -8.33 13.60
C TRP A 200 -2.07 -8.78 14.83
N THR A 201 -0.74 -8.73 14.76
CA THR A 201 0.14 -9.20 15.84
C THR A 201 -0.10 -8.42 17.14
N LEU A 202 -0.13 -7.08 17.03
CA LEU A 202 -0.22 -6.20 18.18
C LEU A 202 -1.66 -5.86 18.61
N ASN A 203 -2.69 -6.30 17.89
CA ASN A 203 -4.05 -5.82 18.08
C ASN A 203 -4.15 -4.28 18.04
N LEU A 204 -3.38 -3.64 17.21
CA LEU A 204 -3.43 -2.19 16.97
C LEU A 204 -4.09 -1.88 15.63
N ARG A 205 -4.79 -0.76 15.61
CA ARG A 205 -5.37 -0.19 14.38
C ARG A 205 -5.07 1.30 14.33
N GLY A 206 -5.26 1.88 13.15
CA GLY A 206 -5.15 3.32 12.91
C GLY A 206 -5.80 3.67 11.58
N ASN A 207 -5.70 4.93 11.18
CA ASN A 207 -6.32 5.45 9.97
C ASN A 207 -5.28 6.09 9.03
N ASP A 208 -4.07 5.53 8.99
CA ASP A 208 -2.96 6.07 8.21
C ASP A 208 -3.15 5.87 6.71
N VAL A 209 -3.82 4.79 6.34
CA VAL A 209 -4.07 4.41 4.95
C VAL A 209 -5.58 4.42 4.71
N HIS A 210 -6.01 5.07 3.63
CA HIS A 210 -7.42 5.11 3.25
C HIS A 210 -8.00 3.70 3.07
N CYS A 211 -9.16 3.44 3.63
CA CYS A 211 -9.85 2.15 3.62
C CYS A 211 -9.08 0.98 4.27
N ASN A 212 -7.93 1.22 4.88
CA ASN A 212 -7.15 0.18 5.53
C ASN A 212 -6.80 0.59 6.96
N PRO A 213 -7.39 -0.03 8.00
CA PRO A 213 -7.22 0.40 9.38
C PRO A 213 -5.88 -0.09 9.98
N VAL A 214 -4.80 0.39 9.43
CA VAL A 214 -3.42 0.07 9.84
C VAL A 214 -2.68 1.31 10.33
N VAL A 215 -1.59 1.08 11.04
CA VAL A 215 -0.66 2.11 11.52
C VAL A 215 0.68 1.91 10.82
N VAL A 216 1.21 2.97 10.25
CA VAL A 216 2.56 2.99 9.68
C VAL A 216 3.56 2.75 10.81
N SER A 217 4.20 1.57 10.77
CA SER A 217 5.09 1.09 11.83
C SER A 217 5.88 -0.11 11.35
N TYR A 218 7.00 -0.41 12.04
CA TYR A 218 7.71 -1.67 11.91
C TYR A 218 7.66 -2.44 13.23
N LEU A 219 7.80 -3.76 13.19
CA LEU A 219 7.83 -4.58 14.39
C LEU A 219 8.96 -5.59 14.31
N LEU A 220 9.90 -5.47 15.24
CA LEU A 220 10.96 -6.44 15.46
C LEU A 220 10.57 -7.35 16.62
N ILE A 221 10.57 -8.65 16.39
CA ILE A 221 10.36 -9.66 17.45
C ILE A 221 11.63 -10.48 17.57
N THR A 222 12.23 -10.49 18.75
CA THR A 222 13.35 -11.33 19.12
C THR A 222 12.91 -12.42 20.12
N GLU A 223 13.82 -13.31 20.51
CA GLU A 223 13.53 -14.30 21.55
C GLU A 223 12.99 -13.67 22.84
N LYS A 224 13.55 -12.52 23.25
CA LYS A 224 13.27 -11.88 24.55
C LYS A 224 12.42 -10.63 24.46
N LYS A 225 12.48 -9.89 23.37
CA LYS A 225 11.88 -8.57 23.21
C LYS A 225 10.94 -8.52 22.01
N ALA A 226 10.02 -7.58 22.03
CA ALA A 226 9.31 -7.11 20.86
C ALA A 226 9.38 -5.58 20.86
N VAL A 227 9.77 -4.99 19.73
CA VAL A 227 10.02 -3.55 19.59
C VAL A 227 9.16 -3.02 18.45
N LEU A 228 8.26 -2.11 18.79
CA LEU A 228 7.43 -1.38 17.82
C LEU A 228 8.09 -0.05 17.49
N PHE A 229 8.39 0.14 16.21
CA PHE A 229 8.87 1.42 15.67
C PHE A 229 7.67 2.18 15.11
N ILE A 230 7.27 3.24 15.79
CA ILE A 230 6.07 4.03 15.47
C ILE A 230 6.36 5.51 15.75
N ALA A 231 5.73 6.41 15.00
CA ALA A 231 5.83 7.84 15.26
C ALA A 231 5.22 8.17 16.63
N PRO A 232 5.95 8.89 17.51
CA PRO A 232 5.53 9.11 18.91
C PRO A 232 4.17 9.78 19.05
N GLU A 233 3.79 10.66 18.15
CA GLU A 233 2.52 11.40 18.12
C GLU A 233 1.30 10.51 17.93
N LYS A 234 1.49 9.28 17.45
CA LYS A 234 0.42 8.29 17.27
C LYS A 234 0.12 7.49 18.54
N VAL A 235 1.03 7.53 19.51
CA VAL A 235 0.96 6.72 20.73
C VAL A 235 0.21 7.47 21.80
N THR A 236 -1.12 7.24 21.88
CA THR A 236 -1.94 7.76 22.97
C THR A 236 -1.56 7.13 24.31
N GLU A 237 -2.00 7.71 25.42
CA GLU A 237 -1.78 7.12 26.74
C GLU A 237 -2.38 5.71 26.87
N GLU A 238 -3.58 5.50 26.31
CA GLU A 238 -4.22 4.18 26.26
C GLU A 238 -3.36 3.15 25.51
N VAL A 239 -2.85 3.52 24.32
CA VAL A 239 -2.00 2.64 23.50
C VAL A 239 -0.67 2.35 24.21
N ARG A 240 -0.07 3.37 24.87
CA ARG A 240 1.16 3.20 25.64
C ARG A 240 0.97 2.19 26.76
N ASN A 241 -0.05 2.39 27.61
CA ASN A 241 -0.35 1.49 28.71
C ASN A 241 -0.60 0.06 28.22
N TYR A 242 -1.38 -0.09 27.16
CA TYR A 242 -1.62 -1.40 26.52
C TYR A 242 -0.31 -2.07 26.07
N LEU A 243 0.55 -1.36 25.37
CA LEU A 243 1.83 -1.92 24.87
C LEU A 243 2.78 -2.28 26.02
N GLU A 244 2.84 -1.46 27.07
CA GLU A 244 3.61 -1.75 28.28
C GLU A 244 3.11 -3.01 28.99
N GLU A 245 1.80 -3.18 29.16
CA GLU A 245 1.20 -4.39 29.69
C GLU A 245 1.52 -5.64 28.87
N GLN A 246 1.64 -5.48 27.55
CA GLN A 246 2.04 -6.55 26.63
C GLN A 246 3.56 -6.71 26.49
N GLN A 247 4.37 -5.97 27.25
CA GLN A 247 5.84 -5.96 27.21
C GLN A 247 6.41 -5.63 25.81
N ILE A 248 5.81 -4.66 25.13
CA ILE A 248 6.28 -4.14 23.84
C ILE A 248 7.07 -2.85 24.08
N GLU A 249 8.34 -2.84 23.68
CA GLU A 249 9.15 -1.63 23.68
C GLU A 249 8.72 -0.71 22.52
N ILE A 250 8.67 0.61 22.76
CA ILE A 250 8.31 1.61 21.75
C ILE A 250 9.58 2.37 21.37
N GLN A 251 9.87 2.46 20.08
CA GLN A 251 10.93 3.26 19.49
C GLN A 251 10.36 4.18 18.42
N ASN A 252 11.10 5.24 18.06
CA ASN A 252 10.67 6.11 16.99
C ASN A 252 10.76 5.38 15.63
N TYR A 253 9.80 5.61 14.76
CA TYR A 253 9.76 5.05 13.41
C TYR A 253 11.05 5.32 12.62
N SER A 254 11.60 6.54 12.73
CA SER A 254 12.85 6.93 12.06
C SER A 254 14.08 6.16 12.51
N ASP A 255 14.05 5.54 13.69
CA ASP A 255 15.20 4.89 14.28
C ASP A 255 15.36 3.42 13.85
N THR A 256 14.44 2.91 13.03
CA THR A 256 14.39 1.52 12.58
C THR A 256 15.72 1.03 12.00
N GLU A 257 16.29 1.78 11.05
CA GLU A 257 17.52 1.39 10.36
C GLU A 257 18.74 1.43 11.32
N ILE A 258 18.81 2.45 12.18
CA ILE A 258 19.85 2.60 13.19
C ILE A 258 19.78 1.45 14.20
N TYR A 259 18.57 1.13 14.67
CA TYR A 259 18.37 0.02 15.61
C TYR A 259 18.79 -1.32 15.01
N LEU A 260 18.49 -1.56 13.74
CA LEU A 260 18.89 -2.79 13.03
C LEU A 260 20.39 -2.87 12.82
N SER A 261 21.09 -1.75 12.64
CA SER A 261 22.56 -1.72 12.51
C SER A 261 23.28 -2.12 13.80
N ASP A 262 22.63 -1.90 14.95
CA ASP A 262 23.12 -2.26 16.27
C ASP A 262 22.51 -3.57 16.80
N LEU A 263 21.71 -4.27 15.98
CA LEU A 263 20.99 -5.47 16.40
C LEU A 263 21.96 -6.56 16.87
N ASN A 264 21.87 -6.91 18.14
CA ASN A 264 22.61 -8.02 18.73
C ASN A 264 21.75 -9.30 18.70
N SER A 265 21.65 -9.91 17.54
CA SER A 265 20.98 -11.19 17.31
C SER A 265 21.82 -12.01 16.34
N SER A 266 21.89 -13.33 16.52
CA SER A 266 22.69 -14.20 15.63
C SER A 266 22.02 -14.37 14.27
N SER A 267 20.69 -14.24 14.21
CA SER A 267 19.94 -14.37 12.96
C SER A 267 18.60 -13.63 12.98
N ILE A 268 18.23 -13.09 11.82
CA ILE A 268 16.96 -12.42 11.59
C ILE A 268 16.26 -12.98 10.34
N LEU A 269 14.99 -13.34 10.47
CA LEU A 269 14.15 -13.74 9.35
C LEU A 269 13.55 -12.50 8.68
N MET A 270 13.75 -12.37 7.39
CA MET A 270 13.20 -11.28 6.58
C MET A 270 12.70 -11.82 5.23
N ASN A 271 11.55 -11.33 4.79
CA ASN A 271 11.01 -11.68 3.47
C ASN A 271 11.48 -10.68 2.41
N PRO A 272 12.32 -11.08 1.46
CA PRO A 272 12.85 -10.17 0.42
C PRO A 272 11.78 -9.53 -0.47
N ALA A 273 10.63 -10.18 -0.64
CA ALA A 273 9.52 -9.64 -1.43
C ALA A 273 8.68 -8.60 -0.65
N LYS A 274 8.74 -8.61 0.70
CA LYS A 274 7.92 -7.76 1.59
C LYS A 274 8.73 -6.79 2.44
N THR A 275 10.05 -6.83 2.35
CA THR A 275 10.95 -5.93 3.07
C THR A 275 11.60 -4.99 2.07
N ASN A 276 11.58 -3.70 2.34
CA ASN A 276 12.27 -2.73 1.50
C ASN A 276 13.79 -2.86 1.64
N TYR A 277 14.49 -2.42 0.60
CA TYR A 277 15.94 -2.62 0.51
C TYR A 277 16.72 -1.84 1.59
N SER A 278 16.29 -0.65 1.99
CA SER A 278 16.96 0.15 3.01
C SER A 278 16.94 -0.55 4.37
N VAL A 279 15.78 -1.02 4.80
CA VAL A 279 15.62 -1.77 6.06
C VAL A 279 16.41 -3.08 6.02
N PHE A 280 16.40 -3.79 4.90
CA PHE A 280 17.12 -5.05 4.76
C PHE A 280 18.65 -4.84 4.82
N SER A 281 19.14 -3.83 4.12
CA SER A 281 20.59 -3.54 4.05
C SER A 281 21.16 -2.89 5.31
N SER A 282 20.28 -2.36 6.20
CA SER A 282 20.69 -1.78 7.48
C SER A 282 20.97 -2.82 8.57
N VAL A 283 20.64 -4.08 8.36
CA VAL A 283 20.86 -5.14 9.36
C VAL A 283 22.36 -5.28 9.66
N ASN A 284 22.69 -5.37 10.95
CA ASN A 284 24.07 -5.60 11.42
C ASN A 284 24.75 -6.73 10.61
N PRO A 285 25.92 -6.49 10.00
CA PRO A 285 26.63 -7.49 9.19
C PRO A 285 26.97 -8.79 9.94
N GLN A 286 27.02 -8.76 11.27
CA GLN A 286 27.24 -9.95 12.10
C GLN A 286 25.97 -10.77 12.30
N CYS A 287 24.79 -10.21 12.03
CA CYS A 287 23.52 -10.90 12.10
C CYS A 287 23.23 -11.60 10.78
N ARG A 288 23.12 -12.93 10.80
CA ARG A 288 22.78 -13.70 9.61
C ARG A 288 21.35 -13.48 9.17
N ILE A 289 21.11 -12.93 7.99
CA ILE A 289 19.77 -12.80 7.42
C ILE A 289 19.31 -14.16 6.87
N ILE A 290 18.18 -14.64 7.38
CA ILE A 290 17.45 -15.81 6.86
C ILE A 290 16.36 -15.27 5.94
N ARG A 291 16.41 -15.63 4.67
CA ARG A 291 15.44 -15.16 3.66
C ARG A 291 14.25 -16.10 3.64
N GLY A 292 13.04 -15.58 3.81
CA GLY A 292 11.82 -16.37 3.75
C GLY A 292 10.60 -15.71 4.36
N GLU A 293 9.44 -16.35 4.18
CA GLU A 293 8.16 -15.88 4.71
C GLU A 293 8.15 -15.84 6.24
N ALA A 294 7.68 -14.72 6.79
CA ALA A 294 7.36 -14.58 8.20
C ALA A 294 6.21 -15.52 8.59
N PRO A 295 6.26 -16.16 9.75
CA PRO A 295 5.20 -17.09 10.17
C PRO A 295 3.85 -16.39 10.39
N VAL A 296 3.85 -15.08 10.52
CA VAL A 296 2.66 -14.26 10.79
C VAL A 296 1.62 -14.38 9.68
N ALA A 297 2.04 -14.45 8.42
CA ALA A 297 1.13 -14.57 7.28
C ALA A 297 0.20 -15.80 7.43
N LEU A 298 0.77 -16.96 7.78
CA LEU A 298 0.01 -18.20 8.00
C LEU A 298 -0.82 -18.13 9.29
N LEU A 299 -0.21 -17.68 10.39
CA LEU A 299 -0.90 -17.57 11.68
C LEU A 299 -2.13 -16.65 11.61
N LYS A 300 -2.02 -15.53 10.86
CA LYS A 300 -3.12 -14.59 10.60
C LYS A 300 -4.19 -15.19 9.69
N ALA A 301 -3.80 -16.01 8.71
CA ALA A 301 -4.75 -16.67 7.79
C ALA A 301 -5.64 -17.69 8.49
N ILE A 302 -5.13 -18.36 9.53
CA ILE A 302 -5.89 -19.34 10.34
C ILE A 302 -6.70 -18.57 11.38
N ARG A 303 -8.00 -18.42 11.11
CA ARG A 303 -8.90 -17.67 12.00
C ARG A 303 -9.24 -18.45 13.27
N ASN A 304 -9.24 -17.76 14.40
CA ASN A 304 -9.76 -18.31 15.66
C ASN A 304 -11.31 -18.24 15.69
N GLU A 305 -11.93 -18.90 16.67
CA GLU A 305 -13.39 -18.95 16.80
C GLU A 305 -14.04 -17.56 16.93
N GLN A 306 -13.39 -16.63 17.63
CA GLN A 306 -13.92 -15.29 17.82
C GLN A 306 -13.87 -14.48 16.52
N GLU A 307 -12.78 -14.59 15.76
CA GLU A 307 -12.67 -13.98 14.43
C GLU A 307 -13.73 -14.56 13.47
N ILE A 308 -13.97 -15.89 13.51
CA ILE A 308 -15.02 -16.54 12.70
C ILE A 308 -16.41 -16.01 13.07
N LYS A 309 -16.73 -15.90 14.36
CA LYS A 309 -18.00 -15.30 14.83
C LYS A 309 -18.13 -13.85 14.33
N GLY A 310 -17.04 -13.10 14.40
CA GLY A 310 -16.98 -11.74 13.90
C GLY A 310 -17.27 -11.65 12.41
N ILE A 311 -16.67 -12.55 11.59
CA ILE A 311 -16.90 -12.63 10.14
C ILE A 311 -18.39 -12.89 9.86
N HIS A 312 -19.00 -13.89 10.50
CA HIS A 312 -20.41 -14.18 10.28
C HIS A 312 -21.32 -12.98 10.62
N ALA A 313 -21.07 -12.34 11.75
CA ALA A 313 -21.87 -11.19 12.17
C ALA A 313 -21.69 -9.96 11.23
N ALA A 314 -20.47 -9.73 10.73
CA ALA A 314 -20.21 -8.68 9.76
C ALA A 314 -20.92 -8.95 8.42
N MET A 315 -20.85 -10.19 7.93
CA MET A 315 -21.50 -10.60 6.68
C MET A 315 -23.03 -10.47 6.75
N GLN A 316 -23.64 -10.76 7.90
CA GLN A 316 -25.07 -10.56 8.09
C GLN A 316 -25.46 -9.06 8.01
N ARG A 317 -24.71 -8.19 8.71
CA ARG A 317 -24.97 -6.75 8.67
C ARG A 317 -24.77 -6.17 7.27
N ASP A 318 -23.70 -6.54 6.59
CA ASP A 318 -23.46 -6.10 5.21
C ASP A 318 -24.54 -6.63 4.25
N GLY A 319 -24.94 -7.89 4.40
CA GLY A 319 -26.05 -8.46 3.64
C GLY A 319 -27.35 -7.68 3.79
N VAL A 320 -27.68 -7.22 5.01
CA VAL A 320 -28.84 -6.36 5.26
C VAL A 320 -28.69 -5.01 4.56
N ALA A 321 -27.51 -4.38 4.61
CA ALA A 321 -27.24 -3.12 3.92
C ALA A 321 -27.36 -3.28 2.40
N LEU A 322 -26.81 -4.35 1.84
CA LEU A 322 -26.89 -4.66 0.40
C LEU A 322 -28.32 -4.92 -0.06
N VAL A 323 -29.12 -5.69 0.68
CA VAL A 323 -30.53 -5.93 0.33
C VAL A 323 -31.33 -4.63 0.33
N LYS A 324 -31.13 -3.76 1.33
CA LYS A 324 -31.75 -2.43 1.36
C LYS A 324 -31.32 -1.57 0.16
N PHE A 325 -30.05 -1.61 -0.17
CA PHE A 325 -29.49 -0.89 -1.32
C PHE A 325 -30.08 -1.39 -2.65
N LEU A 326 -30.10 -2.71 -2.88
CA LEU A 326 -30.63 -3.30 -4.10
C LEU A 326 -32.11 -2.96 -4.29
N ARG A 327 -32.91 -3.07 -3.21
CA ARG A 327 -34.33 -2.68 -3.24
C ARG A 327 -34.52 -1.20 -3.56
N TRP A 328 -33.68 -0.33 -3.01
CA TRP A 328 -33.69 1.09 -3.35
C TRP A 328 -33.31 1.31 -4.82
N LEU A 329 -32.27 0.63 -5.29
CA LEU A 329 -31.76 0.76 -6.66
C LEU A 329 -32.83 0.41 -7.71
N GLU A 330 -33.60 -0.65 -7.49
CA GLU A 330 -34.73 -1.05 -8.38
C GLU A 330 -35.74 0.06 -8.57
N SER A 331 -36.02 0.86 -7.55
CA SER A 331 -36.96 1.95 -7.59
C SER A 331 -36.34 3.28 -8.06
N ALA A 332 -35.07 3.52 -7.77
CA ALA A 332 -34.42 4.78 -8.04
C ALA A 332 -33.90 4.91 -9.49
N VAL A 333 -33.29 3.85 -10.04
CA VAL A 333 -32.73 3.88 -11.41
C VAL A 333 -33.76 4.21 -12.50
N PRO A 334 -35.02 3.74 -12.45
CA PRO A 334 -36.01 4.11 -13.44
C PRO A 334 -36.31 5.62 -13.52
N SER A 335 -36.02 6.39 -12.47
CA SER A 335 -36.20 7.86 -12.50
C SER A 335 -35.23 8.55 -13.47
N GLY A 336 -34.10 7.93 -13.78
CA GLY A 336 -33.02 8.51 -14.61
C GLY A 336 -32.24 9.64 -13.93
N THR A 337 -32.45 9.86 -12.63
CA THR A 337 -31.77 10.92 -11.85
C THR A 337 -30.51 10.44 -11.15
N GLU A 338 -30.38 9.12 -10.96
CA GLU A 338 -29.24 8.54 -10.26
C GLU A 338 -27.98 8.51 -11.13
N THR A 339 -26.84 8.72 -10.49
CA THR A 339 -25.53 8.70 -11.11
C THR A 339 -24.64 7.69 -10.38
N GLU A 340 -23.52 7.30 -10.99
CA GLU A 340 -22.53 6.42 -10.36
C GLU A 340 -22.13 6.92 -8.96
N LEU A 341 -21.89 8.23 -8.80
CA LEU A 341 -21.55 8.83 -7.51
C LEU A 341 -22.73 8.86 -6.51
N SER A 342 -23.97 9.00 -6.97
CA SER A 342 -25.12 8.98 -6.05
C SER A 342 -25.39 7.57 -5.55
N ILE A 343 -25.15 6.58 -6.39
CA ILE A 343 -25.24 5.15 -6.07
C ILE A 343 -24.19 4.76 -5.03
N ASP A 344 -22.94 5.17 -5.23
CA ASP A 344 -21.86 4.99 -4.26
C ASP A 344 -22.21 5.57 -2.89
N ARG A 345 -22.58 6.88 -2.84
CA ARG A 345 -22.99 7.53 -1.59
C ARG A 345 -24.17 6.83 -0.92
N LYS A 346 -25.10 6.29 -1.69
CA LYS A 346 -26.30 5.63 -1.14
C LYS A 346 -25.95 4.29 -0.49
N LEU A 347 -25.05 3.54 -1.10
CA LEU A 347 -24.59 2.29 -0.52
C LEU A 347 -23.77 2.52 0.76
N HIS A 348 -22.85 3.47 0.72
CA HIS A 348 -22.13 3.92 1.91
C HIS A 348 -23.10 4.31 3.05
N ALA A 349 -24.17 5.07 2.74
CA ALA A 349 -25.18 5.47 3.72
C ALA A 349 -25.90 4.25 4.33
N PHE A 350 -26.27 3.23 3.56
CA PHE A 350 -26.89 2.02 4.10
C PHE A 350 -25.95 1.22 4.99
N ARG A 351 -24.67 1.13 4.64
CA ARG A 351 -23.63 0.48 5.46
C ARG A 351 -23.38 1.24 6.76
N ALA A 352 -23.29 2.57 6.69
CA ALA A 352 -23.08 3.43 7.84
C ALA A 352 -24.22 3.36 8.89
N THR A 353 -25.39 2.84 8.52
CA THR A 353 -26.48 2.58 9.49
C THR A 353 -26.32 1.26 10.24
N GLN A 354 -25.36 0.44 9.89
CA GLN A 354 -25.15 -0.85 10.58
C GLN A 354 -24.27 -0.66 11.82
N ASP A 355 -24.56 -1.46 12.85
CA ASP A 355 -23.77 -1.48 14.07
C ASP A 355 -22.31 -1.85 13.78
N LEU A 356 -21.38 -1.20 14.49
CA LEU A 356 -19.94 -1.44 14.38
C LEU A 356 -19.34 -1.15 12.99
N TYR A 357 -20.02 -0.33 12.18
CA TYR A 357 -19.43 0.14 10.94
C TYR A 357 -18.18 0.99 11.22
N ALA A 358 -17.05 0.64 10.59
CA ALA A 358 -15.77 1.31 10.77
C ALA A 358 -15.24 2.00 9.51
N GLY A 359 -15.96 1.87 8.39
CA GLY A 359 -15.57 2.43 7.10
C GLY A 359 -15.67 1.41 5.96
N GLU A 360 -15.39 1.86 4.75
CA GLU A 360 -15.27 0.99 3.58
C GLU A 360 -13.86 0.35 3.55
N SER A 361 -13.73 -0.83 2.94
CA SER A 361 -12.43 -1.50 2.77
C SER A 361 -11.70 -1.08 1.49
N PHE A 362 -12.43 -0.54 0.52
CA PHE A 362 -11.93 0.23 -0.63
C PHE A 362 -13.06 1.06 -1.24
N ASP A 363 -12.70 2.03 -2.08
CA ASP A 363 -13.68 2.88 -2.75
C ASP A 363 -14.59 2.06 -3.65
N THR A 364 -15.90 2.34 -3.64
CA THR A 364 -16.87 1.66 -4.48
C THR A 364 -16.49 1.77 -5.96
N ILE A 365 -16.46 0.64 -6.65
CA ILE A 365 -16.29 0.59 -8.10
C ILE A 365 -17.69 0.53 -8.72
N ALA A 366 -18.19 1.67 -9.20
CA ALA A 366 -19.49 1.79 -9.81
C ALA A 366 -19.32 2.30 -11.24
N GLY A 367 -19.54 1.45 -12.23
CA GLY A 367 -19.41 1.80 -13.64
C GLY A 367 -20.67 1.52 -14.43
N TYR A 368 -21.14 2.50 -15.20
CA TYR A 368 -22.31 2.42 -16.06
C TYR A 368 -21.90 2.51 -17.52
N LYS A 369 -22.43 1.64 -18.38
CA LYS A 369 -22.11 1.54 -19.82
C LYS A 369 -20.59 1.38 -20.04
N GLU A 370 -19.99 2.29 -20.84
CA GLU A 370 -18.57 2.32 -21.16
C GLU A 370 -17.68 2.47 -19.92
N HIS A 371 -18.18 3.11 -18.86
CA HIS A 371 -17.45 3.19 -17.58
C HIS A 371 -17.34 1.83 -16.87
N GLY A 372 -18.18 0.85 -17.18
CA GLY A 372 -18.04 -0.51 -16.67
C GLY A 372 -16.80 -1.25 -17.18
N ALA A 373 -16.13 -0.70 -18.20
CA ALA A 373 -14.84 -1.18 -18.66
C ALA A 373 -13.63 -0.57 -17.90
N LEU A 374 -13.87 0.42 -17.03
CA LEU A 374 -12.85 1.06 -16.22
C LEU A 374 -12.84 0.41 -14.83
N TYR A 375 -11.79 -0.33 -14.52
CA TYR A 375 -11.70 -1.16 -13.30
C TYR A 375 -11.61 -0.37 -11.98
N THR A 376 -11.27 0.91 -12.04
CA THR A 376 -11.14 1.77 -10.85
C THR A 376 -11.47 3.20 -11.21
N ILE A 377 -12.74 3.57 -11.11
CA ILE A 377 -13.13 4.97 -11.25
C ILE A 377 -13.10 5.62 -9.86
N ARG A 378 -11.96 6.14 -9.44
CA ARG A 378 -11.94 7.29 -8.53
C ARG A 378 -12.36 8.48 -9.37
N GLN A 379 -13.63 8.82 -9.31
CA GLN A 379 -14.23 9.80 -10.21
C GLN A 379 -13.69 11.21 -9.96
N PRO A 380 -13.04 11.85 -10.94
CA PRO A 380 -13.07 13.30 -11.00
C PRO A 380 -14.52 13.72 -11.27
N ARG A 381 -14.98 14.78 -10.63
CA ARG A 381 -16.38 15.33 -10.67
C ARG A 381 -16.98 15.52 -12.08
N LYS A 382 -16.26 15.22 -13.16
CA LYS A 382 -16.64 15.42 -14.56
C LYS A 382 -17.15 14.16 -15.29
N ALA A 383 -17.08 12.98 -14.69
CA ALA A 383 -17.36 11.70 -15.36
C ALA A 383 -18.60 10.97 -14.79
N THR A 384 -19.58 11.69 -14.29
CA THR A 384 -20.84 11.11 -13.78
C THR A 384 -21.82 10.84 -14.92
N GLN A 385 -22.16 9.58 -15.15
CA GLN A 385 -23.24 9.20 -16.05
C GLN A 385 -24.55 8.95 -15.28
N HIS A 386 -25.67 9.37 -15.89
CA HIS A 386 -27.01 9.05 -15.37
C HIS A 386 -27.39 7.62 -15.72
N CYS A 387 -27.77 6.84 -14.72
CA CYS A 387 -28.13 5.44 -14.87
C CYS A 387 -29.58 5.27 -15.33
N THR A 388 -29.84 4.43 -16.35
CA THR A 388 -31.16 4.11 -16.86
C THR A 388 -31.40 2.60 -16.98
N ARG A 389 -32.66 2.17 -17.01
CA ARG A 389 -33.18 0.80 -16.80
C ARG A 389 -32.62 -0.31 -17.74
N LYS A 390 -31.86 -0.02 -18.79
CA LYS A 390 -31.55 -0.99 -19.86
C LYS A 390 -30.12 -1.43 -19.98
N VAL A 391 -29.24 -1.18 -18.99
CA VAL A 391 -27.83 -1.48 -19.14
C VAL A 391 -27.23 -2.07 -17.86
N PHE A 392 -26.28 -2.96 -18.05
CA PHE A 392 -25.52 -3.65 -17.03
C PHE A 392 -24.74 -2.67 -16.13
N PHE A 393 -24.84 -2.89 -14.82
CA PHE A 393 -24.11 -2.16 -13.80
C PHE A 393 -23.17 -3.14 -13.09
N SER A 394 -21.90 -2.80 -13.00
CA SER A 394 -20.91 -3.56 -12.24
C SER A 394 -20.57 -2.83 -10.94
N SER A 395 -20.67 -3.52 -9.81
CA SER A 395 -20.22 -3.00 -8.53
C SER A 395 -19.39 -4.05 -7.82
N THR A 396 -18.18 -3.67 -7.41
CA THR A 396 -17.29 -4.46 -6.59
C THR A 396 -17.12 -3.76 -5.24
N GLN A 397 -17.25 -4.50 -4.13
CA GLN A 397 -17.23 -3.86 -2.81
C GLN A 397 -16.64 -4.72 -1.71
N GLU A 398 -16.03 -4.04 -0.77
CA GLU A 398 -15.51 -4.61 0.48
C GLU A 398 -15.97 -3.81 1.69
N LEU A 399 -16.12 -4.48 2.81
CA LEU A 399 -16.58 -3.88 4.06
C LEU A 399 -15.51 -4.00 5.16
N ASN A 400 -15.20 -2.87 5.79
CA ASN A 400 -14.51 -2.83 7.08
C ASN A 400 -15.52 -2.72 8.20
N THR A 401 -15.53 -3.70 9.09
CA THR A 401 -16.21 -3.60 10.38
C THR A 401 -15.21 -3.84 11.51
N TRP A 402 -15.52 -3.39 12.73
CA TRP A 402 -14.73 -3.70 13.91
C TRP A 402 -14.44 -5.20 14.10
N MET A 403 -15.18 -6.05 13.41
CA MET A 403 -15.06 -7.51 13.53
C MET A 403 -14.31 -8.17 12.38
N VAL A 404 -14.25 -7.57 11.16
CA VAL A 404 -13.62 -8.20 9.99
C VAL A 404 -13.22 -7.20 8.91
N LEU A 405 -12.06 -7.41 8.36
CA LEU A 405 -11.60 -6.88 7.07
C LEU A 405 -11.86 -7.93 5.99
N ARG A 406 -12.77 -7.71 5.03
CA ARG A 406 -12.96 -8.62 3.89
C ARG A 406 -13.64 -8.02 2.67
N THR A 407 -13.25 -8.61 1.55
CA THR A 407 -13.70 -8.37 0.16
C THR A 407 -14.98 -9.14 -0.14
N LEU A 408 -15.98 -8.45 -0.66
CA LEU A 408 -17.17 -9.03 -1.27
C LEU A 408 -17.31 -8.53 -2.70
N HIS A 409 -17.23 -9.44 -3.66
CA HIS A 409 -17.56 -9.18 -5.04
C HIS A 409 -19.02 -9.57 -5.29
N VAL A 410 -19.88 -8.61 -5.54
CA VAL A 410 -21.27 -8.85 -5.93
C VAL A 410 -21.48 -8.31 -7.34
N PRO A 411 -21.53 -9.17 -8.37
CA PRO A 411 -21.99 -8.74 -9.69
C PRO A 411 -23.50 -8.45 -9.61
N LEU A 412 -23.89 -7.23 -9.94
CA LEU A 412 -25.29 -6.82 -10.10
C LEU A 412 -25.69 -7.01 -11.56
N ARG A 413 -26.66 -7.88 -11.83
CA ARG A 413 -27.26 -8.10 -13.15
C ARG A 413 -28.40 -7.15 -13.43
#